data_a8cfc8ec8ed07ad5661a917e9357c7dc
#
_entry.id   a8cfc8ec8ed07ad5661a917e9357c7dc
#
_cell.length_a   1.000
_cell.length_b   1.000
_cell.length_c   1.000
_cell.angle_alpha   90.00
_cell.angle_beta   90.00
_cell.angle_gamma   90.00
#
_symmetry.space_group_name_H-M   'P 1'
#
loop_
_entity.id
_entity.type
_entity.pdbx_description
1 polymer ?
#
loop_
_entity_poly.entity_id
_entity_poly.type
_entity_poly.pdbx_seq_one_letter_code
_entity_poly.pdbx_strand_id
1 'polypeptide(L)'
;HKRMQRKMFNKNPAFTRYYTTFWWILFFIPWILMFPLYWLGNLLVFRKIKAMLGTNFRGGIAGGGAFPQRIDEFFWAIGVNVVEGYGLTETAPVVAVRPLASPVYRTIGSALRGMQVRIVDMDGYVLGRGQQGVLQIKGPNVMQGYYKNPEATAKVMTVDGWLDTGDLAVFTIHDEIQIKG
;
A
#
# COMPACT_ATOMS: atom_id res chain seq x y z
N HIS A 1 -10.70 -1.10 12.95
CA HIS A 1 -11.95 -1.76 13.33
C HIS A 1 -12.03 -3.20 12.78
N LYS A 2 -12.00 -3.45 11.46
CA LYS A 2 -12.05 -4.79 10.85
C LYS A 2 -10.90 -5.73 11.27
N ARG A 3 -9.70 -5.21 11.51
CA ARG A 3 -8.53 -5.99 11.94
C ARG A 3 -8.63 -6.44 13.40
N MET A 4 -9.25 -5.63 14.26
CA MET A 4 -9.57 -5.96 15.64
C MET A 4 -10.66 -7.03 15.73
N GLN A 5 -11.71 -6.94 14.91
CA GLN A 5 -12.76 -7.94 14.86
C GLN A 5 -12.24 -9.35 14.49
N ARG A 6 -11.34 -9.49 13.50
CA ARG A 6 -10.79 -10.80 13.10
C ARG A 6 -9.95 -11.49 14.18
N LYS A 7 -9.23 -10.76 15.04
CA LYS A 7 -8.46 -11.35 16.14
C LYS A 7 -9.34 -11.79 17.33
N MET A 8 -10.51 -11.21 17.50
CA MET A 8 -11.39 -11.49 18.64
C MET A 8 -12.34 -12.68 18.42
N PHE A 9 -12.65 -13.06 17.18
CA PHE A 9 -13.67 -14.06 16.88
C PHE A 9 -13.18 -15.53 16.87
N ASN A 10 -11.93 -15.82 17.19
CA ASN A 10 -11.40 -17.17 16.98
C ASN A 10 -11.13 -17.99 18.25
N LYS A 11 -11.66 -17.62 19.44
CA LYS A 11 -11.55 -18.48 20.65
C LYS A 11 -12.76 -18.33 21.58
N ASN A 12 -13.47 -19.46 21.80
CA ASN A 12 -14.45 -19.79 22.84
C ASN A 12 -15.62 -18.81 23.12
N PRO A 13 -16.88 -19.18 22.80
CA PRO A 13 -18.03 -18.27 22.85
C PRO A 13 -18.49 -17.83 24.26
N ALA A 14 -18.18 -18.55 25.32
CA ALA A 14 -18.61 -18.20 26.67
C ALA A 14 -17.72 -17.13 27.36
N PHE A 15 -16.44 -17.10 27.05
CA PHE A 15 -15.49 -16.11 27.59
C PHE A 15 -15.51 -14.78 26.80
N THR A 16 -15.93 -14.81 25.55
CA THR A 16 -15.92 -13.68 24.62
C THR A 16 -16.91 -12.58 25.00
N ARG A 17 -18.06 -12.90 25.62
CA ARG A 17 -19.15 -11.92 25.83
C ARG A 17 -18.82 -10.88 26.91
N TYR A 18 -18.14 -11.28 27.97
CA TYR A 18 -17.75 -10.35 29.08
C TYR A 18 -16.55 -9.47 28.69
N TYR A 19 -15.55 -10.06 28.04
CA TYR A 19 -14.37 -9.31 27.57
C TYR A 19 -14.71 -8.36 26.42
N THR A 20 -15.61 -8.73 25.51
CA THR A 20 -16.04 -7.84 24.43
C THR A 20 -16.75 -6.59 24.95
N THR A 21 -17.65 -6.73 25.95
CA THR A 21 -18.39 -5.59 26.51
C THR A 21 -17.45 -4.65 27.25
N PHE A 22 -16.52 -5.16 28.05
CA PHE A 22 -15.53 -4.37 28.79
C PHE A 22 -14.59 -3.61 27.83
N TRP A 23 -14.09 -4.27 26.80
CA TRP A 23 -13.25 -3.62 25.79
C TRP A 23 -14.02 -2.60 24.94
N TRP A 24 -15.28 -2.84 24.65
CA TRP A 24 -16.15 -1.87 23.99
C TRP A 24 -16.30 -0.59 24.83
N ILE A 25 -16.56 -0.71 26.13
CA ILE A 25 -16.68 0.44 27.03
C ILE A 25 -15.34 1.18 27.12
N LEU A 26 -14.23 0.45 27.27
CA LEU A 26 -12.89 1.04 27.40
C LEU A 26 -12.47 1.82 26.15
N PHE A 27 -12.88 1.40 24.96
CA PHE A 27 -12.60 2.12 23.71
C PHE A 27 -13.67 3.15 23.34
N PHE A 28 -14.90 2.97 23.79
CA PHE A 28 -16.01 3.86 23.48
C PHE A 28 -15.91 5.19 24.24
N ILE A 29 -15.46 5.16 25.49
CA ILE A 29 -15.26 6.38 26.31
C ILE A 29 -14.21 7.31 25.70
N PRO A 30 -12.96 6.86 25.38
CA PRO A 30 -12.01 7.71 24.68
C PRO A 30 -12.51 8.20 23.32
N TRP A 31 -13.25 7.37 22.59
CA TRP A 31 -13.83 7.76 21.31
C TRP A 31 -14.84 8.91 21.46
N ILE A 32 -15.75 8.85 22.44
CA ILE A 32 -16.69 9.93 22.74
C ILE A 32 -15.97 11.19 23.17
N LEU A 33 -14.94 11.07 24.01
CA LEU A 33 -14.15 12.22 24.47
C LEU A 33 -13.34 12.87 23.32
N MET A 34 -12.88 12.08 22.36
CA MET A 34 -12.15 12.58 21.19
C MET A 34 -13.06 13.15 20.09
N PHE A 35 -14.37 12.82 20.12
CA PHE A 35 -15.32 13.26 19.09
C PHE A 35 -15.45 14.79 18.98
N PRO A 36 -15.57 15.57 20.06
CA PRO A 36 -15.60 17.03 19.98
C PRO A 36 -14.30 17.62 19.42
N LEU A 37 -13.15 17.05 19.78
CA LEU A 37 -11.83 17.46 19.27
C LEU A 37 -11.71 17.17 17.77
N TYR A 38 -12.16 16.01 17.32
CA TYR A 38 -12.20 15.67 15.89
C TYR A 38 -13.15 16.61 15.13
N TRP A 39 -14.32 16.91 15.68
CA TRP A 39 -15.29 17.81 15.08
C TRP A 39 -14.73 19.24 14.96
N LEU A 40 -14.09 19.74 16.02
CA LEU A 40 -13.41 21.04 16.02
C LEU A 40 -12.27 21.08 15.01
N GLY A 41 -11.42 20.04 14.97
CA GLY A 41 -10.36 19.88 14.00
C GLY A 41 -10.90 19.86 12.57
N ASN A 42 -12.02 19.16 12.34
CA ASN A 42 -12.67 19.15 11.03
C ASN A 42 -13.17 20.54 10.62
N LEU A 43 -13.77 21.28 11.54
CA LEU A 43 -14.29 22.61 11.26
C LEU A 43 -13.17 23.62 10.96
N LEU A 44 -12.11 23.62 11.75
CA LEU A 44 -11.06 24.65 11.69
C LEU A 44 -9.96 24.34 10.65
N VAL A 45 -9.63 23.06 10.46
CA VAL A 45 -8.45 22.63 9.71
C VAL A 45 -8.82 21.71 8.54
N PHE A 46 -9.48 20.56 8.79
CA PHE A 46 -9.63 19.52 7.79
C PHE A 46 -10.53 19.95 6.63
N ARG A 47 -11.57 20.76 6.90
CA ARG A 47 -12.41 21.33 5.85
C ARG A 47 -11.62 22.25 4.90
N LYS A 48 -10.65 23.02 5.43
CA LYS A 48 -9.80 23.87 4.61
C LYS A 48 -8.88 23.05 3.71
N ILE A 49 -8.26 22.00 4.26
CA ILE A 49 -7.42 21.06 3.50
C ILE A 49 -8.23 20.42 2.36
N LYS A 50 -9.44 19.91 2.68
CA LYS A 50 -10.34 19.33 1.68
C LYS A 50 -10.76 20.31 0.61
N ALA A 51 -11.05 21.55 1.00
CA ALA A 51 -11.43 22.62 0.06
C ALA A 51 -10.31 22.98 -0.92
N MET A 52 -9.03 22.90 -0.50
CA MET A 52 -7.88 23.11 -1.37
C MET A 52 -7.75 22.05 -2.46
N LEU A 53 -8.25 20.83 -2.21
CA LEU A 53 -8.27 19.73 -3.20
C LEU A 53 -9.42 19.90 -4.21
N GLY A 54 -10.38 20.76 -3.92
CA GLY A 54 -11.56 20.98 -4.75
C GLY A 54 -12.77 20.12 -4.36
N THR A 55 -13.95 20.60 -4.71
CA THR A 55 -15.23 19.99 -4.33
C THR A 55 -15.49 18.63 -4.98
N ASN A 56 -14.88 18.37 -6.14
CA ASN A 56 -15.04 17.14 -6.91
C ASN A 56 -13.90 16.15 -6.71
N PHE A 57 -12.98 16.41 -5.77
CA PHE A 57 -11.88 15.50 -5.48
C PHE A 57 -12.40 14.18 -4.90
N ARG A 58 -12.15 13.07 -5.59
CA ARG A 58 -12.54 11.71 -5.16
C ARG A 58 -11.37 10.90 -4.63
N GLY A 59 -10.18 11.19 -5.12
CA GLY A 59 -8.95 10.51 -4.70
C GLY A 59 -7.76 10.93 -5.54
N GLY A 60 -6.58 10.70 -5.03
CA GLY A 60 -5.31 10.94 -5.69
C GLY A 60 -4.36 9.77 -5.56
N ILE A 61 -3.42 9.67 -6.50
CA ILE A 61 -2.35 8.68 -6.45
C ILE A 61 -1.05 9.43 -6.15
N ALA A 62 -0.36 9.04 -5.10
CA ALA A 62 0.98 9.48 -4.78
C ALA A 62 1.98 8.45 -5.32
N GLY A 63 3.01 8.90 -6.02
CA GLY A 63 4.04 8.04 -6.60
C GLY A 63 5.32 8.81 -6.89
N GLY A 64 6.35 8.11 -7.37
CA GLY A 64 7.67 8.68 -7.65
C GLY A 64 8.61 8.75 -6.44
N GLY A 65 8.20 8.20 -5.31
CA GLY A 65 8.99 8.08 -4.10
C GLY A 65 8.17 7.45 -2.98
N ALA A 66 8.81 7.02 -1.92
CA ALA A 66 8.13 6.42 -0.77
C ALA A 66 7.13 7.41 -0.15
N PHE A 67 5.88 7.01 -0.04
CA PHE A 67 4.84 7.83 0.58
C PHE A 67 4.94 7.71 2.11
N PRO A 68 5.22 8.83 2.83
CA PRO A 68 5.45 8.75 4.26
C PRO A 68 4.23 8.21 5.00
N GLN A 69 4.41 7.16 5.78
CA GLN A 69 3.32 6.46 6.46
C GLN A 69 2.43 7.39 7.30
N ARG A 70 3.05 8.37 8.01
CA ARG A 70 2.30 9.34 8.83
C ARG A 70 1.38 10.23 7.99
N ILE A 71 1.78 10.55 6.77
CA ILE A 71 1.00 11.33 5.82
C ILE A 71 -0.16 10.49 5.27
N ASP A 72 0.09 9.22 4.94
CA ASP A 72 -0.93 8.26 4.52
C ASP A 72 -2.02 8.12 5.60
N GLU A 73 -1.61 7.84 6.84
CA GLU A 73 -2.52 7.73 8.00
C GLU A 73 -3.31 9.02 8.25
N PHE A 74 -2.67 10.18 8.10
CA PHE A 74 -3.31 11.48 8.27
C PHE A 74 -4.40 11.72 7.22
N PHE A 75 -4.10 11.54 5.92
CA PHE A 75 -5.10 11.71 4.87
C PHE A 75 -6.29 10.77 5.04
N TRP A 76 -6.01 9.54 5.44
CA TRP A 76 -7.06 8.58 5.79
C TRP A 76 -7.92 9.05 6.96
N ALA A 77 -7.29 9.53 8.05
CA ALA A 77 -7.99 9.98 9.25
C ALA A 77 -8.94 11.14 8.95
N ILE A 78 -8.57 12.04 8.06
CA ILE A 78 -9.41 13.18 7.66
C ILE A 78 -10.38 12.84 6.52
N GLY A 79 -10.38 11.60 6.00
CA GLY A 79 -11.28 11.16 4.95
C GLY A 79 -10.91 11.68 3.55
N VAL A 80 -9.62 11.85 3.28
CA VAL A 80 -9.06 12.17 1.96
C VAL A 80 -8.42 10.90 1.41
N ASN A 81 -8.92 10.42 0.28
CA ASN A 81 -8.43 9.20 -0.34
C ASN A 81 -7.17 9.50 -1.17
N VAL A 82 -6.01 9.28 -0.57
CA VAL A 82 -4.73 9.24 -1.29
C VAL A 82 -4.20 7.82 -1.21
N VAL A 83 -3.83 7.25 -2.34
CA VAL A 83 -3.28 5.90 -2.43
C VAL A 83 -1.88 5.93 -3.02
N GLU A 84 -1.09 4.94 -2.66
CA GLU A 84 0.26 4.79 -3.17
C GLU A 84 0.24 4.04 -4.50
N GLY A 85 0.95 4.61 -5.50
CA GLY A 85 1.25 3.96 -6.76
C GLY A 85 2.76 3.75 -6.89
N TYR A 86 3.14 2.62 -7.44
CA TYR A 86 4.53 2.24 -7.67
C TYR A 86 4.81 2.03 -9.15
N GLY A 87 5.98 2.45 -9.55
CA GLY A 87 6.53 2.21 -10.86
C GLY A 87 7.82 2.95 -11.10
N LEU A 88 8.42 2.70 -12.23
CA LEU A 88 9.72 3.19 -12.65
C LEU A 88 9.59 3.87 -14.01
N THR A 89 10.56 4.69 -14.39
CA THR A 89 10.64 5.22 -15.75
C THR A 89 10.68 4.08 -16.78
N GLU A 90 11.36 3.01 -16.45
CA GLU A 90 11.50 1.76 -17.21
C GLU A 90 10.19 0.98 -17.37
N THR A 91 9.12 1.38 -16.68
CA THR A 91 7.81 0.72 -16.70
C THR A 91 6.67 1.64 -17.18
N ALA A 92 6.95 2.79 -17.74
CA ALA A 92 6.07 3.75 -18.43
C ALA A 92 4.77 4.19 -17.70
N PRO A 93 4.76 4.71 -16.51
CA PRO A 93 5.61 4.47 -15.36
C PRO A 93 4.99 3.48 -14.34
N VAL A 94 3.67 3.17 -14.41
CA VAL A 94 2.92 2.55 -13.30
C VAL A 94 2.84 1.03 -13.41
N VAL A 95 3.21 0.33 -12.36
CA VAL A 95 3.17 -1.14 -12.24
C VAL A 95 2.08 -1.60 -11.27
N ALA A 96 1.95 -0.93 -10.14
CA ALA A 96 0.99 -1.30 -9.10
C ALA A 96 0.36 -0.06 -8.49
N VAL A 97 -0.89 -0.17 -8.08
CA VAL A 97 -1.61 0.89 -7.37
C VAL A 97 -2.45 0.28 -6.27
N ARG A 98 -2.39 0.87 -5.09
CA ARG A 98 -3.26 0.49 -3.98
C ARG A 98 -4.71 0.79 -4.33
N PRO A 99 -5.65 -0.19 -4.20
CA PRO A 99 -7.05 0.04 -4.55
C PRO A 99 -7.71 1.01 -3.58
N LEU A 100 -8.44 2.01 -4.12
CA LEU A 100 -9.17 3.01 -3.32
C LEU A 100 -10.28 2.39 -2.46
N ALA A 101 -10.94 1.34 -2.95
CA ALA A 101 -12.09 0.73 -2.28
C ALA A 101 -11.71 -0.10 -1.05
N SER A 102 -10.52 -0.69 -1.04
CA SER A 102 -10.05 -1.55 0.06
C SER A 102 -8.53 -1.46 0.23
N PRO A 103 -8.01 -0.30 0.58
CA PRO A 103 -6.57 -0.13 0.67
C PRO A 103 -6.00 -0.90 1.85
N VAL A 104 -4.88 -1.56 1.63
CA VAL A 104 -4.06 -2.14 2.68
C VAL A 104 -2.89 -1.21 2.94
N TYR A 105 -2.77 -0.76 4.17
CA TYR A 105 -1.71 0.17 4.57
C TYR A 105 -0.32 -0.43 4.36
N ARG A 106 0.63 0.44 4.01
CA ARG A 106 2.04 0.09 3.80
C ARG A 106 2.25 -0.86 2.63
N THR A 107 1.31 -0.89 1.68
CA THR A 107 1.48 -1.62 0.42
C THR A 107 1.26 -0.68 -0.74
N ILE A 108 1.87 -1.02 -1.86
CA ILE A 108 1.62 -0.39 -3.15
C ILE A 108 0.44 -1.07 -3.88
N GLY A 109 -0.26 -1.99 -3.21
CA GLY A 109 -1.34 -2.78 -3.79
C GLY A 109 -0.85 -3.96 -4.61
N SER A 110 -1.69 -4.41 -5.52
CA SER A 110 -1.39 -5.49 -6.47
C SER A 110 -0.96 -4.93 -7.81
N ALA A 111 -0.27 -5.75 -8.61
CA ALA A 111 0.11 -5.39 -9.97
C ALA A 111 -1.12 -5.05 -10.82
N LEU A 112 -0.98 -4.09 -11.72
CA LEU A 112 -2.00 -3.73 -12.68
C LEU A 112 -2.28 -4.88 -13.64
N ARG A 113 -3.47 -4.87 -14.22
CA ARG A 113 -3.87 -5.89 -15.21
C ARG A 113 -2.87 -5.95 -16.37
N GLY A 114 -2.39 -7.15 -16.66
CA GLY A 114 -1.39 -7.39 -17.71
C GLY A 114 0.06 -7.30 -17.23
N MET A 115 0.29 -6.82 -16.01
CA MET A 115 1.61 -6.86 -15.38
C MET A 115 1.81 -8.14 -14.58
N GLN A 116 3.00 -8.68 -14.66
CA GLN A 116 3.46 -9.78 -13.84
C GLN A 116 4.55 -9.28 -12.90
N VAL A 117 4.53 -9.76 -11.68
CA VAL A 117 5.51 -9.42 -10.64
C VAL A 117 5.97 -10.69 -9.94
N ARG A 118 7.25 -10.74 -9.63
CA ARG A 118 7.82 -11.79 -8.77
C ARG A 118 8.84 -11.19 -7.84
N ILE A 119 9.11 -11.86 -6.75
CA ILE A 119 10.16 -11.50 -5.81
C ILE A 119 11.16 -12.64 -5.83
N VAL A 120 12.43 -12.32 -6.00
CA VAL A 120 13.52 -13.29 -6.11
C VAL A 120 14.59 -13.05 -5.06
N ASP A 121 15.29 -14.11 -4.68
CA ASP A 121 16.50 -14.00 -3.86
C ASP A 121 17.73 -13.61 -4.71
N MET A 122 18.90 -13.60 -4.06
CA MET A 122 20.18 -13.26 -4.70
C MET A 122 20.60 -14.25 -5.78
N ASP A 123 20.09 -15.48 -5.72
CA ASP A 123 20.40 -16.56 -6.69
C ASP A 123 19.34 -16.63 -7.81
N GLY A 124 18.31 -15.75 -7.76
CA GLY A 124 17.24 -15.69 -8.77
C GLY A 124 16.08 -16.65 -8.53
N TYR A 125 16.03 -17.36 -7.40
CA TYR A 125 14.90 -18.22 -7.06
C TYR A 125 13.69 -17.41 -6.63
N VAL A 126 12.52 -17.77 -7.13
CA VAL A 126 11.26 -17.08 -6.78
C VAL A 126 10.88 -17.38 -5.35
N LEU A 127 10.66 -16.31 -4.59
CA LEU A 127 10.31 -16.36 -3.18
C LEU A 127 8.78 -16.38 -2.96
N GLY A 128 8.37 -17.00 -1.86
CA GLY A 128 6.99 -17.06 -1.43
C GLY A 128 6.55 -15.84 -0.62
N ARG A 129 5.27 -15.84 -0.19
CA ARG A 129 4.69 -14.79 0.66
C ARG A 129 5.46 -14.63 1.96
N GLY A 130 5.68 -13.38 2.38
CA GLY A 130 6.37 -13.04 3.61
C GLY A 130 7.89 -13.10 3.52
N GLN A 131 8.45 -13.57 2.43
CA GLN A 131 9.89 -13.58 2.18
C GLN A 131 10.30 -12.32 1.43
N GLN A 132 11.39 -11.70 1.86
CA GLN A 132 11.92 -10.47 1.28
C GLN A 132 12.97 -10.80 0.22
N GLY A 133 12.89 -10.13 -0.91
CA GLY A 133 13.83 -10.24 -2.02
C GLY A 133 13.69 -9.09 -2.99
N VAL A 134 14.35 -9.18 -4.13
CA VAL A 134 14.31 -8.17 -5.18
C VAL A 134 13.03 -8.32 -6.00
N LEU A 135 12.34 -7.20 -6.22
CA LEU A 135 11.15 -7.14 -7.05
C LEU A 135 11.54 -7.19 -8.53
N GLN A 136 10.97 -8.14 -9.27
CA GLN A 136 11.11 -8.23 -10.70
C GLN A 136 9.74 -8.09 -11.39
N ILE A 137 9.73 -7.41 -12.53
CA ILE A 137 8.53 -6.99 -13.24
C ILE A 137 8.60 -7.42 -14.70
N LYS A 138 7.47 -7.90 -15.24
CA LYS A 138 7.31 -8.21 -16.65
C LYS A 138 5.94 -7.76 -17.13
N GLY A 139 5.88 -7.11 -18.28
CA GLY A 139 4.61 -6.64 -18.83
C GLY A 139 4.78 -5.77 -20.06
N PRO A 140 3.68 -5.40 -20.71
CA PRO A 140 3.70 -4.66 -21.97
C PRO A 140 4.25 -3.23 -21.86
N ASN A 141 4.27 -2.66 -20.65
CA ASN A 141 4.80 -1.32 -20.38
C ASN A 141 6.27 -1.33 -19.90
N VAL A 142 6.90 -2.50 -19.77
CA VAL A 142 8.33 -2.60 -19.47
C VAL A 142 9.13 -2.18 -20.70
N MET A 143 10.15 -1.37 -20.52
CA MET A 143 11.04 -0.91 -21.59
C MET A 143 11.68 -2.09 -22.32
N GLN A 144 12.06 -1.86 -23.57
CA GLN A 144 12.85 -2.83 -24.35
C GLN A 144 14.34 -2.78 -23.95
N GLY A 145 14.80 -1.70 -23.37
CA GLY A 145 16.17 -1.48 -22.92
C GLY A 145 16.58 -0.01 -22.98
N TYR A 146 17.75 0.28 -22.48
CA TYR A 146 18.36 1.60 -22.54
C TYR A 146 18.91 1.90 -23.94
N TYR A 147 18.56 3.06 -24.47
CA TYR A 147 18.95 3.46 -25.81
C TYR A 147 20.46 3.49 -25.99
N LYS A 148 20.96 2.76 -27.00
CA LYS A 148 22.39 2.59 -27.32
C LYS A 148 23.26 2.14 -26.14
N ASN A 149 22.66 1.47 -25.14
CA ASN A 149 23.39 0.98 -23.98
C ASN A 149 23.02 -0.49 -23.64
N PRO A 150 23.47 -1.46 -24.46
CA PRO A 150 23.14 -2.86 -24.23
C PRO A 150 23.76 -3.41 -22.93
N GLU A 151 24.89 -2.88 -22.49
CA GLU A 151 25.52 -3.31 -21.24
C GLU A 151 24.67 -2.94 -20.02
N ALA A 152 24.14 -1.72 -19.96
CA ALA A 152 23.24 -1.31 -18.89
C ALA A 152 21.91 -2.09 -18.95
N THR A 153 21.41 -2.36 -20.16
CA THR A 153 20.21 -3.16 -20.36
C THR A 153 20.39 -4.59 -19.82
N ALA A 154 21.51 -5.23 -20.13
CA ALA A 154 21.81 -6.59 -19.67
C ALA A 154 21.96 -6.71 -18.15
N LYS A 155 22.25 -5.61 -17.44
CA LYS A 155 22.33 -5.59 -15.97
C LYS A 155 20.98 -5.63 -15.29
N VAL A 156 19.94 -5.13 -15.96
CA VAL A 156 18.59 -4.98 -15.35
C VAL A 156 17.53 -5.86 -16.03
N MET A 157 17.80 -6.39 -17.23
CA MET A 157 16.87 -7.25 -17.94
C MET A 157 17.37 -8.68 -17.93
N THR A 158 16.55 -9.58 -17.42
CA THR A 158 16.84 -11.02 -17.52
C THR A 158 16.61 -11.55 -18.92
N VAL A 159 17.21 -12.69 -19.25
CA VAL A 159 17.08 -13.34 -20.59
C VAL A 159 15.62 -13.68 -20.89
N ASP A 160 14.82 -14.02 -19.87
CA ASP A 160 13.39 -14.34 -19.98
C ASP A 160 12.48 -13.09 -19.91
N GLY A 161 13.06 -11.89 -19.98
CA GLY A 161 12.34 -10.62 -20.14
C GLY A 161 11.74 -10.03 -18.86
N TRP A 162 12.31 -10.31 -17.71
CA TRP A 162 11.99 -9.61 -16.46
C TRP A 162 12.91 -8.42 -16.25
N LEU A 163 12.34 -7.31 -15.84
CA LEU A 163 13.07 -6.14 -15.36
C LEU A 163 13.37 -6.33 -13.87
N ASP A 164 14.62 -6.33 -13.50
CA ASP A 164 15.07 -6.24 -12.12
C ASP A 164 15.00 -4.78 -11.69
N THR A 165 14.21 -4.49 -10.64
CA THR A 165 13.99 -3.11 -10.20
C THR A 165 15.07 -2.60 -9.25
N GLY A 166 15.82 -3.51 -8.64
CA GLY A 166 16.72 -3.20 -7.52
C GLY A 166 16.00 -2.93 -6.20
N ASP A 167 14.67 -2.80 -6.19
CA ASP A 167 13.90 -2.54 -4.99
C ASP A 167 13.63 -3.81 -4.21
N LEU A 168 13.84 -3.78 -2.91
CA LEU A 168 13.46 -4.87 -2.01
C LEU A 168 11.97 -4.83 -1.71
N ALA A 169 11.32 -5.98 -1.84
CA ALA A 169 9.89 -6.12 -1.61
C ALA A 169 9.52 -7.42 -0.91
N VAL A 170 8.26 -7.48 -0.46
CA VAL A 170 7.65 -8.68 0.12
C VAL A 170 6.19 -8.77 -0.33
N PHE A 171 5.72 -9.96 -0.68
CA PHE A 171 4.29 -10.21 -0.81
C PHE A 171 3.64 -10.37 0.57
N THR A 172 2.57 -9.64 0.81
CA THR A 172 1.72 -9.84 1.98
C THR A 172 0.93 -11.15 1.87
N ILE A 173 0.25 -11.53 2.96
CA ILE A 173 -0.67 -12.69 2.96
C ILE A 173 -1.87 -12.52 2.00
N HIS A 174 -2.10 -11.31 1.49
CA HIS A 174 -3.18 -10.96 0.56
C HIS A 174 -2.66 -10.70 -0.86
N ASP A 175 -1.44 -11.13 -1.17
CA ASP A 175 -0.77 -10.92 -2.47
C ASP A 175 -0.56 -9.45 -2.85
N GLU A 176 -0.55 -8.56 -1.89
CA GLU A 176 -0.18 -7.18 -2.11
C GLU A 176 1.31 -6.98 -1.91
N ILE A 177 1.88 -6.08 -2.68
CA ILE A 177 3.30 -5.79 -2.68
C ILE A 177 3.60 -4.72 -1.62
N GLN A 178 4.59 -4.98 -0.78
CA GLN A 178 5.14 -4.02 0.15
C GLN A 178 6.61 -3.77 -0.18
N ILE A 179 6.96 -2.54 -0.53
CA ILE A 179 8.35 -2.13 -0.74
C ILE A 179 9.05 -1.98 0.62
N LYS A 180 10.30 -2.40 0.70
CA LYS A 180 11.11 -2.41 1.92
C LYS A 180 12.35 -1.52 1.84
N GLY A 181 12.78 -1.16 0.68
CA GLY A 181 13.95 -0.31 0.41
C GLY A 181 14.38 -0.37 -1.02
#